data_3a062b761e76104d033d18a512947a1f
#
_entry.id   3a062b761e76104d033d18a512947a1f
#
_cell.length_a   1.000
_cell.length_b   1.000
_cell.length_c   1.000
_cell.angle_alpha   90.00
_cell.angle_beta   90.00
_cell.angle_gamma   90.00
#
_symmetry.space_group_name_H-M   'P 1'
#
loop_
_entity.id
_entity.type
_entity.pdbx_description
1 polymer ?
#
loop_
_entity_poly.entity_id
_entity_poly.type
_entity_poly.pdbx_seq_one_letter_code
_entity_poly.pdbx_strand_id
1 'polypeptide(L)'
;MSRPLPDARLALLLSALAAALLTGCPEEKVLCTSGLDVCGAECVDLQGDPSNCGACGTACGSGETCQAGVCGCQPGTEVCGDACVALASDPLNCGACGAACPSGQVCESGSCREGCSAGAERCGDSCVVLANDPLNCGACGAVCPDVQSCHSGRCMYDVVTACYTNGQLVGIQAGTDRMGPRRQFGSGVQALAAWDGVVLVADAARSVLSQAPAGALGTVAEEDSLGAVAASPNDILVDPPYVYVLDSVNNTLQVLKREGASQGGGLGLRTVGQVNLGANTSPQAIAKRGDTFYIPLFGTAGSDFKQGNAVARVSVSDPEKPRLVDTVPLTGLDLKSFDGGTTMALPYAAVAVDAGVYVALTNLNPANDYLPNGPGMLARIDPADGGVHAIDLGAKDCLNAGDVRAVGDQLVVSCLGEAVFDTASGYRAKAVRATGLVLVKDDKPVASYALSPGCTGGPENGCDLAVGGRLAVVGNAVYVTDVNAGRVFVVEVRDGQFVERRGNSTPQAKGPALDACPVDSRRGISNAIDIVAVP
;
A
#
# COMPACT_ATOMS: atom_id res chain seq x y z
N MET A 1 46.92 56.45 42.45
CA MET A 1 46.42 55.09 42.32
C MET A 1 45.99 54.94 40.89
N SER A 2 46.93 54.47 40.03
CA SER A 2 46.80 54.32 38.61
C SER A 2 46.21 52.93 38.27
N ARG A 3 45.11 52.88 37.52
CA ARG A 3 44.57 51.66 36.93
C ARG A 3 45.43 51.27 35.70
N PRO A 4 45.79 50.02 35.57
CA PRO A 4 46.47 49.58 34.35
C PRO A 4 45.46 49.39 33.19
N LEU A 5 45.88 49.72 31.98
CA LEU A 5 45.19 49.49 30.69
C LEU A 5 45.20 48.01 30.35
N PRO A 6 44.17 47.48 29.73
CA PRO A 6 44.11 46.08 29.34
C PRO A 6 45.06 45.81 28.15
N ASP A 7 45.72 44.65 28.21
CA ASP A 7 46.72 44.14 27.31
C ASP A 7 46.26 44.11 25.85
N ALA A 8 47.04 44.72 24.96
CA ALA A 8 46.86 44.71 23.51
C ALA A 8 46.89 43.29 22.87
N ARG A 9 47.34 42.30 23.66
CA ARG A 9 47.34 40.88 23.22
C ARG A 9 45.98 40.21 23.28
N LEU A 10 45.08 40.68 24.13
CA LEU A 10 43.72 40.14 24.23
C LEU A 10 42.82 40.65 23.09
N ALA A 11 43.06 41.86 22.59
CA ALA A 11 42.34 42.41 21.44
C ALA A 11 42.71 41.73 20.13
N LEU A 12 43.97 41.28 19.96
CA LEU A 12 44.43 40.52 18.77
C LEU A 12 43.91 39.08 18.75
N LEU A 13 43.72 38.43 19.91
CA LEU A 13 43.14 37.10 19.98
C LEU A 13 41.63 37.12 19.74
N LEU A 14 40.94 38.15 20.14
CA LEU A 14 39.49 38.30 19.87
C LEU A 14 39.20 38.65 18.40
N SER A 15 40.11 39.40 17.72
CA SER A 15 39.97 39.68 16.29
C SER A 15 40.31 38.48 15.41
N ALA A 16 41.22 37.59 15.83
CA ALA A 16 41.53 36.35 15.13
C ALA A 16 40.40 35.31 15.30
N LEU A 17 39.72 35.29 16.45
CA LEU A 17 38.57 34.39 16.67
C LEU A 17 37.30 34.85 15.92
N ALA A 18 37.14 36.18 15.73
CA ALA A 18 36.04 36.73 14.93
C ALA A 18 36.23 36.53 13.43
N ALA A 19 37.49 36.51 12.95
CA ALA A 19 37.79 36.20 11.54
C ALA A 19 37.68 34.72 11.19
N ALA A 20 37.83 33.80 12.17
CA ALA A 20 37.64 32.35 11.97
C ALA A 20 36.16 31.92 11.98
N LEU A 21 35.26 32.78 12.42
CA LEU A 21 33.81 32.54 12.42
C LEU A 21 33.11 33.02 11.12
N LEU A 22 33.85 33.61 10.18
CA LEU A 22 33.33 34.10 8.91
C LEU A 22 33.77 33.27 7.70
N THR A 23 34.46 32.14 7.92
CA THR A 23 34.81 31.22 6.81
C THR A 23 33.95 29.98 6.90
N GLY A 24 32.87 29.99 6.11
CA GLY A 24 32.19 28.80 5.63
C GLY A 24 31.24 28.17 6.67
N CYS A 25 29.97 28.50 6.57
CA CYS A 25 28.97 27.46 6.79
C CYS A 25 29.36 26.28 5.91
N PRO A 26 29.51 25.05 6.41
CA PRO A 26 29.59 23.89 5.54
C PRO A 26 28.32 23.91 4.69
N GLU A 27 28.44 23.85 3.38
CA GLU A 27 27.32 23.57 2.50
C GLU A 27 26.63 22.34 3.08
N GLU A 28 25.43 22.50 3.52
CA GLU A 28 24.60 21.41 3.99
C GLU A 28 24.38 20.51 2.79
N LYS A 29 25.15 19.42 2.71
CA LYS A 29 24.98 18.45 1.63
C LYS A 29 23.58 17.90 1.76
N VAL A 30 22.73 18.26 0.81
CA VAL A 30 21.42 17.64 0.65
C VAL A 30 21.67 16.15 0.41
N LEU A 31 21.28 15.33 1.38
CA LEU A 31 21.32 13.86 1.27
C LEU A 31 19.91 13.41 0.91
N CYS A 32 19.75 12.97 -0.32
CA CYS A 32 18.48 12.38 -0.77
C CYS A 32 18.38 10.93 -0.31
N THR A 33 17.18 10.50 -0.04
CA THR A 33 16.87 9.08 0.18
C THR A 33 17.16 8.27 -1.10
N SER A 34 17.43 6.98 -0.96
CA SER A 34 17.76 6.10 -2.10
C SER A 34 16.68 6.21 -3.19
N GLY A 35 17.11 6.46 -4.42
CA GLY A 35 16.23 6.60 -5.57
C GLY A 35 15.84 8.04 -5.93
N LEU A 36 16.23 9.02 -5.13
CA LEU A 36 16.14 10.42 -5.48
C LEU A 36 17.53 11.02 -5.74
N ASP A 37 17.62 11.88 -6.74
CA ASP A 37 18.84 12.60 -7.08
C ASP A 37 18.80 14.04 -6.56
N VAL A 38 19.96 14.58 -6.21
CA VAL A 38 20.08 15.96 -5.75
C VAL A 38 20.05 16.90 -6.95
N CYS A 39 18.99 17.69 -7.06
CA CYS A 39 18.87 18.76 -8.06
C CYS A 39 18.88 20.12 -7.35
N GLY A 40 20.06 20.71 -7.21
CA GLY A 40 20.23 21.95 -6.45
C GLY A 40 20.05 21.69 -4.94
N ALA A 41 18.99 22.24 -4.35
CA ALA A 41 18.64 22.05 -2.93
C ALA A 41 17.48 21.06 -2.71
N GLU A 42 16.99 20.43 -3.75
CA GLU A 42 15.83 19.53 -3.72
C GLU A 42 16.21 18.12 -4.14
N CYS A 43 15.48 17.14 -3.59
CA CYS A 43 15.58 15.75 -3.98
C CYS A 43 14.45 15.43 -4.97
N VAL A 44 14.82 14.99 -6.18
CA VAL A 44 13.87 14.72 -7.27
C VAL A 44 14.00 13.28 -7.78
N ASP A 45 12.90 12.73 -8.24
CA ASP A 45 12.87 11.42 -8.92
C ASP A 45 13.16 11.61 -10.41
N LEU A 46 14.41 11.48 -10.82
CA LEU A 46 14.79 11.59 -12.24
C LEU A 46 14.15 10.51 -13.12
N GLN A 47 13.58 9.47 -12.54
CA GLN A 47 12.93 8.38 -13.28
C GLN A 47 11.45 8.66 -13.55
N GLY A 48 10.81 9.53 -12.75
CA GLY A 48 9.37 9.76 -12.81
C GLY A 48 8.94 11.22 -12.84
N ASP A 49 9.80 12.18 -12.50
CA ASP A 49 9.44 13.60 -12.50
C ASP A 49 9.51 14.20 -13.92
N PRO A 50 8.36 14.66 -14.47
CA PRO A 50 8.33 15.26 -15.80
C PRO A 50 9.15 16.55 -15.93
N SER A 51 9.46 17.22 -14.83
CA SER A 51 10.28 18.45 -14.83
C SER A 51 11.77 18.18 -14.73
N ASN A 52 12.15 16.94 -14.39
CA ASN A 52 13.54 16.52 -14.17
C ASN A 52 13.83 15.14 -14.77
N CYS A 53 13.27 14.84 -15.95
CA CYS A 53 13.29 13.49 -16.52
C CYS A 53 14.68 13.09 -17.03
N GLY A 54 15.26 12.07 -16.41
CA GLY A 54 16.59 11.54 -16.72
C GLY A 54 17.75 12.43 -16.25
N ALA A 55 17.52 13.72 -16.03
CA ALA A 55 18.49 14.67 -15.50
C ALA A 55 17.79 15.90 -14.90
N CYS A 56 18.45 16.53 -13.91
CA CYS A 56 17.95 17.75 -13.29
C CYS A 56 17.62 18.84 -14.33
N GLY A 57 16.41 19.39 -14.25
CA GLY A 57 15.93 20.46 -15.14
C GLY A 57 15.57 20.02 -16.56
N THR A 58 15.61 18.72 -16.86
CA THR A 58 15.15 18.20 -18.15
C THR A 58 13.64 18.02 -18.08
N ALA A 59 12.90 19.00 -18.60
CA ALA A 59 11.46 18.94 -18.67
C ALA A 59 10.97 18.19 -19.90
N CYS A 60 9.96 17.32 -19.72
CA CYS A 60 9.28 16.67 -20.83
C CYS A 60 8.40 17.63 -21.62
N GLY A 61 8.14 17.31 -22.88
CA GLY A 61 7.27 18.07 -23.77
C GLY A 61 5.79 18.06 -23.35
N SER A 62 4.98 18.87 -24.04
CA SER A 62 3.54 18.94 -23.76
C SER A 62 2.87 17.60 -23.98
N GLY A 63 2.20 17.06 -22.95
CA GLY A 63 1.52 15.76 -22.98
C GLY A 63 2.44 14.56 -22.78
N GLU A 64 3.75 14.76 -22.62
CA GLU A 64 4.68 13.68 -22.26
C GLU A 64 4.74 13.47 -20.75
N THR A 65 5.06 12.24 -20.40
CA THR A 65 5.38 11.82 -19.02
C THR A 65 6.79 11.29 -18.95
N CYS A 66 7.42 11.41 -17.78
CA CYS A 66 8.69 10.78 -17.53
C CYS A 66 8.50 9.31 -17.17
N GLN A 67 9.08 8.42 -17.95
CA GLN A 67 9.05 6.98 -17.69
C GLN A 67 10.48 6.43 -17.70
N ALA A 68 10.92 5.95 -16.54
CA ALA A 68 12.27 5.43 -16.36
C ALA A 68 13.37 6.38 -16.89
N GLY A 69 13.23 7.68 -16.58
CA GLY A 69 14.19 8.71 -17.01
C GLY A 69 14.13 9.11 -18.49
N VAL A 70 13.09 8.70 -19.20
CA VAL A 70 12.86 9.05 -20.60
C VAL A 70 11.48 9.69 -20.76
N CYS A 71 11.43 10.84 -21.41
CA CYS A 71 10.15 11.46 -21.76
C CYS A 71 9.47 10.66 -22.86
N GLY A 72 8.20 10.39 -22.69
CA GLY A 72 7.39 9.67 -23.65
C GLY A 72 5.92 9.97 -23.47
N CYS A 73 5.13 9.61 -24.45
CA CYS A 73 3.69 9.81 -24.43
C CYS A 73 3.01 8.94 -23.39
N GLN A 74 1.91 9.43 -22.82
CA GLN A 74 1.06 8.66 -21.91
C GLN A 74 0.48 7.43 -22.62
N PRO A 75 0.18 6.35 -21.87
CA PRO A 75 -0.53 5.21 -22.44
C PRO A 75 -1.82 5.63 -23.16
N GLY A 76 -2.00 5.18 -24.40
CA GLY A 76 -3.12 5.57 -25.25
C GLY A 76 -2.88 6.81 -26.13
N THR A 77 -1.70 7.43 -26.05
CA THR A 77 -1.28 8.48 -26.96
C THR A 77 -0.03 8.08 -27.73
N GLU A 78 0.19 8.67 -28.90
CA GLU A 78 1.37 8.44 -29.74
C GLU A 78 2.02 9.77 -30.12
N VAL A 79 3.32 9.73 -30.43
CA VAL A 79 4.08 10.90 -30.85
C VAL A 79 3.70 11.26 -32.29
N CYS A 80 3.11 12.45 -32.48
CA CYS A 80 2.85 13.04 -33.79
C CYS A 80 3.55 14.39 -33.89
N GLY A 81 4.74 14.41 -34.53
CA GLY A 81 5.62 15.57 -34.52
C GLY A 81 6.18 15.82 -33.12
N ASP A 82 5.93 17.01 -32.57
CA ASP A 82 6.40 17.42 -31.23
C ASP A 82 5.31 17.26 -30.14
N ALA A 83 4.21 16.58 -30.43
CA ALA A 83 3.08 16.42 -29.51
C ALA A 83 2.65 14.96 -29.36
N CYS A 84 2.20 14.62 -28.14
CA CYS A 84 1.51 13.37 -27.87
C CYS A 84 0.02 13.53 -28.18
N VAL A 85 -0.52 12.72 -29.07
CA VAL A 85 -1.91 12.76 -29.50
C VAL A 85 -2.62 11.42 -29.30
N ALA A 86 -3.89 11.46 -28.93
CA ALA A 86 -4.72 10.27 -28.78
C ALA A 86 -5.31 9.88 -30.15
N LEU A 87 -4.63 9.04 -30.92
CA LEU A 87 -5.08 8.61 -32.25
C LEU A 87 -6.48 7.99 -32.22
N ALA A 88 -6.92 7.47 -31.10
CA ALA A 88 -8.24 6.90 -30.94
C ALA A 88 -9.37 7.93 -30.89
N SER A 89 -9.10 9.18 -30.51
CA SER A 89 -10.13 10.21 -30.27
C SER A 89 -9.81 11.59 -30.83
N ASP A 90 -8.56 11.85 -31.24
CA ASP A 90 -8.19 13.15 -31.82
C ASP A 90 -8.72 13.30 -33.26
N PRO A 91 -9.63 14.25 -33.55
CA PRO A 91 -10.20 14.42 -34.88
C PRO A 91 -9.20 14.89 -35.94
N LEU A 92 -8.07 15.49 -35.56
CA LEU A 92 -7.02 15.91 -36.46
C LEU A 92 -5.98 14.82 -36.75
N ASN A 93 -5.99 13.75 -35.95
CA ASN A 93 -5.05 12.63 -36.00
C ASN A 93 -5.75 11.27 -35.86
N CYS A 94 -6.96 11.14 -36.43
CA CYS A 94 -7.81 9.97 -36.19
C CYS A 94 -7.27 8.69 -36.85
N GLY A 95 -6.80 7.76 -36.03
CA GLY A 95 -6.20 6.50 -36.44
C GLY A 95 -4.74 6.60 -36.94
N ALA A 96 -4.30 7.80 -37.29
CA ALA A 96 -2.91 8.08 -37.68
C ALA A 96 -2.59 9.56 -37.56
N CYS A 97 -1.30 9.90 -37.37
CA CYS A 97 -0.84 11.29 -37.34
C CYS A 97 -1.25 12.04 -38.62
N GLY A 98 -1.90 13.19 -38.46
CA GLY A 98 -2.37 14.04 -39.56
C GLY A 98 -3.60 13.52 -40.32
N ALA A 99 -4.19 12.42 -39.93
CA ALA A 99 -5.43 11.90 -40.50
C ALA A 99 -6.64 12.64 -39.91
N ALA A 100 -6.94 13.80 -40.48
CA ALA A 100 -8.07 14.62 -40.01
C ALA A 100 -9.43 14.08 -40.48
N CYS A 101 -10.39 14.03 -39.58
CA CYS A 101 -11.77 13.68 -39.92
C CYS A 101 -12.44 14.76 -40.78
N PRO A 102 -13.29 14.39 -41.76
CA PRO A 102 -14.16 15.34 -42.48
C PRO A 102 -15.00 16.20 -41.53
N SER A 103 -15.30 17.44 -41.98
CA SER A 103 -16.11 18.37 -41.18
C SER A 103 -17.45 17.74 -40.76
N GLY A 104 -17.80 17.82 -39.48
CA GLY A 104 -19.02 17.26 -38.91
C GLY A 104 -18.92 15.83 -38.44
N GLN A 105 -17.81 15.15 -38.73
CA GLN A 105 -17.52 13.82 -38.18
C GLN A 105 -16.69 13.91 -36.88
N VAL A 106 -16.75 12.86 -36.08
CA VAL A 106 -16.00 12.72 -34.83
C VAL A 106 -15.01 11.54 -34.96
N CYS A 107 -13.90 11.61 -34.25
CA CYS A 107 -12.98 10.48 -34.15
C CYS A 107 -13.42 9.56 -33.01
N GLU A 108 -13.65 8.31 -33.32
CA GLU A 108 -13.96 7.27 -32.35
C GLU A 108 -13.19 5.99 -32.67
N SER A 109 -12.40 5.53 -31.68
CA SER A 109 -11.54 4.33 -31.79
C SER A 109 -10.69 4.35 -33.08
N GLY A 110 -10.12 5.51 -33.42
CA GLY A 110 -9.29 5.70 -34.60
C GLY A 110 -10.03 5.70 -35.94
N SER A 111 -11.34 5.90 -35.94
CA SER A 111 -12.17 5.96 -37.15
C SER A 111 -13.12 7.16 -37.14
N CYS A 112 -13.20 7.87 -38.25
CA CYS A 112 -14.12 9.02 -38.38
C CYS A 112 -15.57 8.55 -38.56
N ARG A 113 -16.51 9.07 -37.78
CA ARG A 113 -17.95 8.72 -37.77
C ARG A 113 -18.84 9.93 -37.65
N GLU A 114 -20.12 9.81 -38.04
CA GLU A 114 -21.10 10.90 -37.94
C GLU A 114 -21.64 11.17 -36.52
N GLY A 115 -21.34 10.29 -35.56
CA GLY A 115 -21.74 10.44 -34.17
C GLY A 115 -21.01 9.43 -33.26
N CYS A 116 -21.13 9.64 -31.95
CA CYS A 116 -20.51 8.77 -30.96
C CYS A 116 -21.32 7.49 -30.74
N SER A 117 -20.62 6.38 -30.47
CA SER A 117 -21.22 5.11 -30.07
C SER A 117 -21.89 5.22 -28.69
N ALA A 118 -22.75 4.25 -28.35
CA ALA A 118 -23.41 4.21 -27.06
C ALA A 118 -22.37 4.14 -25.91
N GLY A 119 -22.51 5.04 -24.93
CA GLY A 119 -21.61 5.15 -23.78
C GLY A 119 -20.46 6.15 -23.94
N ALA A 120 -20.25 6.69 -25.15
CA ALA A 120 -19.34 7.82 -25.37
C ALA A 120 -20.13 9.13 -25.56
N GLU A 121 -19.57 10.23 -25.07
CA GLU A 121 -20.11 11.58 -25.26
C GLU A 121 -19.28 12.39 -26.23
N ARG A 122 -19.93 13.32 -26.94
CA ARG A 122 -19.26 14.22 -27.88
C ARG A 122 -18.65 15.40 -27.12
N CYS A 123 -17.31 15.47 -27.09
CA CYS A 123 -16.56 16.61 -26.57
C CYS A 123 -15.89 17.34 -27.74
N GLY A 124 -16.50 18.38 -28.22
CA GLY A 124 -16.07 19.04 -29.46
C GLY A 124 -16.26 18.13 -30.67
N ASP A 125 -15.16 17.79 -31.34
CA ASP A 125 -15.14 16.89 -32.49
C ASP A 125 -14.60 15.48 -32.13
N SER A 126 -14.52 15.17 -30.83
CA SER A 126 -14.05 13.88 -30.31
C SER A 126 -15.16 13.14 -29.57
N CYS A 127 -15.15 11.81 -29.67
CA CYS A 127 -15.98 10.95 -28.82
C CYS A 127 -15.13 10.43 -27.67
N VAL A 128 -15.54 10.71 -26.44
CA VAL A 128 -14.82 10.33 -25.22
C VAL A 128 -15.74 9.59 -24.26
N VAL A 129 -15.19 8.63 -23.52
CA VAL A 129 -15.90 7.94 -22.45
C VAL A 129 -15.61 8.68 -21.15
N LEU A 130 -16.51 9.57 -20.74
CA LEU A 130 -16.32 10.42 -19.55
C LEU A 130 -16.07 9.65 -18.26
N ALA A 131 -16.43 8.35 -18.23
CA ALA A 131 -16.24 7.50 -17.05
C ALA A 131 -14.79 7.12 -16.80
N ASN A 132 -13.91 7.13 -17.82
CA ASN A 132 -12.54 6.63 -17.70
C ASN A 132 -11.49 7.44 -18.47
N ASP A 133 -11.87 8.53 -19.12
CA ASP A 133 -10.93 9.42 -19.81
C ASP A 133 -10.36 10.44 -18.82
N PRO A 134 -9.04 10.42 -18.52
CA PRO A 134 -8.44 11.33 -17.55
C PRO A 134 -8.39 12.78 -18.02
N LEU A 135 -8.56 13.06 -19.30
CA LEU A 135 -8.63 14.43 -19.86
C LEU A 135 -10.07 14.98 -19.91
N ASN A 136 -11.06 14.12 -19.73
CA ASN A 136 -12.48 14.45 -19.79
C ASN A 136 -13.28 13.76 -18.68
N CYS A 137 -12.73 13.68 -17.47
CA CYS A 137 -13.29 12.88 -16.40
C CYS A 137 -14.59 13.45 -15.82
N GLY A 138 -15.70 12.78 -16.08
CA GLY A 138 -17.05 13.20 -15.66
C GLY A 138 -17.66 14.32 -16.50
N ALA A 139 -16.85 15.09 -17.23
CA ALA A 139 -17.28 16.15 -18.13
C ALA A 139 -16.21 16.47 -19.17
N CYS A 140 -16.63 16.96 -20.34
CA CYS A 140 -15.68 17.42 -21.37
C CYS A 140 -14.70 18.45 -20.82
N GLY A 141 -13.39 18.22 -21.03
CA GLY A 141 -12.32 19.11 -20.60
C GLY A 141 -12.03 19.09 -19.08
N ALA A 142 -12.69 18.23 -18.32
CA ALA A 142 -12.39 18.02 -16.91
C ALA A 142 -11.16 17.09 -16.77
N VAL A 143 -9.97 17.70 -16.70
CA VAL A 143 -8.69 16.98 -16.61
C VAL A 143 -8.42 16.55 -15.18
N CYS A 144 -8.09 15.28 -14.99
CA CYS A 144 -7.65 14.81 -13.68
C CYS A 144 -6.31 15.43 -13.30
N PRO A 145 -6.12 15.81 -12.01
CA PRO A 145 -4.82 16.19 -11.50
C PRO A 145 -3.76 15.13 -11.75
N ASP A 146 -2.49 15.55 -11.80
CA ASP A 146 -1.37 14.62 -11.90
C ASP A 146 -1.49 13.47 -10.90
N VAL A 147 -1.08 12.28 -11.34
CA VAL A 147 -1.08 11.03 -10.57
C VAL A 147 -2.46 10.54 -10.10
N GLN A 148 -3.54 11.02 -10.72
CA GLN A 148 -4.89 10.48 -10.54
C GLN A 148 -5.42 9.87 -11.83
N SER A 149 -6.19 8.81 -11.69
CA SER A 149 -6.90 8.14 -12.78
C SER A 149 -8.37 8.54 -12.78
N CYS A 150 -9.04 8.40 -13.91
CA CYS A 150 -10.48 8.62 -13.99
C CYS A 150 -11.22 7.30 -13.74
N HIS A 151 -12.01 7.25 -12.67
CA HIS A 151 -12.87 6.12 -12.33
C HIS A 151 -14.32 6.56 -12.21
N SER A 152 -15.17 5.99 -13.05
CA SER A 152 -16.61 6.31 -13.07
C SER A 152 -16.91 7.81 -13.09
N GLY A 153 -16.10 8.60 -13.84
CA GLY A 153 -16.22 10.05 -13.96
C GLY A 153 -15.72 10.85 -12.76
N ARG A 154 -14.89 10.26 -11.92
CA ARG A 154 -14.22 10.93 -10.78
C ARG A 154 -12.72 10.73 -10.84
N CYS A 155 -11.98 11.81 -10.62
CA CYS A 155 -10.53 11.71 -10.50
C CYS A 155 -10.13 11.21 -9.10
N MET A 156 -9.39 10.11 -9.04
CA MET A 156 -8.95 9.52 -7.77
C MET A 156 -7.64 8.71 -7.95
N TYR A 157 -7.00 8.42 -6.85
CA TYR A 157 -5.85 7.50 -6.84
C TYR A 157 -6.33 6.06 -7.00
N ASP A 158 -5.52 5.23 -7.63
CA ASP A 158 -5.82 3.79 -7.81
C ASP A 158 -5.46 2.97 -6.57
N VAL A 159 -4.44 3.41 -5.84
CA VAL A 159 -3.95 2.78 -4.62
C VAL A 159 -3.68 3.85 -3.58
N VAL A 160 -4.00 3.56 -2.32
CA VAL A 160 -3.68 4.45 -1.19
C VAL A 160 -2.95 3.66 -0.12
N THR A 161 -1.83 4.19 0.36
CA THR A 161 -1.10 3.65 1.50
C THR A 161 -1.09 4.62 2.68
N ALA A 162 -1.02 4.06 3.87
CA ALA A 162 -1.00 4.80 5.13
C ALA A 162 0.34 4.69 5.85
N CYS A 163 0.79 5.82 6.38
CA CYS A 163 1.98 5.94 7.21
C CYS A 163 1.58 5.94 8.69
N TYR A 164 1.96 4.90 9.42
CA TYR A 164 1.59 4.73 10.83
C TYR A 164 2.12 5.84 11.74
N THR A 165 3.42 6.15 11.62
CA THR A 165 4.10 7.03 12.59
C THR A 165 3.66 8.47 12.55
N ASN A 166 3.22 8.97 11.42
CA ASN A 166 2.84 10.36 11.21
C ASN A 166 1.41 10.56 10.71
N GLY A 167 0.65 9.47 10.51
CA GLY A 167 -0.75 9.52 10.11
C GLY A 167 -0.99 10.12 8.72
N GLN A 168 -0.02 10.00 7.82
CA GLN A 168 -0.15 10.49 6.44
C GLN A 168 -0.74 9.43 5.53
N LEU A 169 -1.48 9.90 4.52
CA LEU A 169 -1.94 9.10 3.40
C LEU A 169 -1.19 9.50 2.13
N VAL A 170 -0.90 8.52 1.29
CA VAL A 170 -0.24 8.72 -0.01
C VAL A 170 -1.01 7.96 -1.07
N GLY A 171 -1.44 8.67 -2.11
CA GLY A 171 -2.06 8.06 -3.28
C GLY A 171 -1.03 7.66 -4.31
N ILE A 172 -1.28 6.58 -5.04
CA ILE A 172 -0.43 6.06 -6.11
C ILE A 172 -1.31 5.85 -7.34
N GLN A 173 -0.83 6.27 -8.50
CA GLN A 173 -1.44 5.98 -9.79
C GLN A 173 -0.92 4.63 -10.30
N ALA A 174 -1.81 3.66 -10.50
CA ALA A 174 -1.45 2.39 -11.11
C ALA A 174 -1.07 2.58 -12.60
N GLY A 175 -0.21 1.69 -13.09
CA GLY A 175 0.27 1.78 -14.47
C GLY A 175 1.51 2.66 -14.64
N THR A 176 1.55 3.84 -14.04
CA THR A 176 2.74 4.72 -14.03
C THR A 176 3.57 4.53 -12.76
N ASP A 177 2.99 3.98 -11.69
CA ASP A 177 3.57 3.84 -10.36
C ASP A 177 4.09 5.18 -9.79
N ARG A 178 3.37 6.28 -10.08
CA ARG A 178 3.68 7.61 -9.57
C ARG A 178 2.91 7.88 -8.31
N MET A 179 3.58 8.50 -7.35
CA MET A 179 2.97 8.92 -6.08
C MET A 179 2.46 10.35 -6.15
N GLY A 180 1.31 10.58 -5.55
CA GLY A 180 0.82 11.91 -5.23
C GLY A 180 1.50 12.48 -3.98
N PRO A 181 1.16 13.73 -3.64
CA PRO A 181 1.70 14.37 -2.44
C PRO A 181 1.22 13.65 -1.18
N ARG A 182 2.11 13.53 -0.18
CA ARG A 182 1.75 13.05 1.15
C ARG A 182 0.76 14.01 1.80
N ARG A 183 -0.31 13.47 2.34
CA ARG A 183 -1.38 14.26 2.97
C ARG A 183 -1.55 13.88 4.43
N GLN A 184 -1.42 14.86 5.33
CA GLN A 184 -1.72 14.65 6.75
C GLN A 184 -3.20 14.34 6.90
N PHE A 185 -3.52 13.25 7.61
CA PHE A 185 -4.90 12.81 7.76
C PHE A 185 -5.26 12.48 9.21
N GLY A 186 -4.50 11.61 9.87
CA GLY A 186 -4.77 11.14 11.23
C GLY A 186 -3.55 11.21 12.14
N SER A 187 -3.56 10.41 13.18
CA SER A 187 -2.46 10.29 14.15
C SER A 187 -2.10 8.87 14.53
N GLY A 188 -2.95 7.89 14.20
CA GLY A 188 -2.75 6.48 14.51
C GLY A 188 -3.46 5.58 13.51
N VAL A 189 -3.22 5.84 12.21
CA VAL A 189 -3.84 5.05 11.13
C VAL A 189 -3.35 3.62 11.18
N GLN A 190 -4.26 2.64 11.20
CA GLN A 190 -3.93 1.22 11.29
C GLN A 190 -4.50 0.38 10.15
N ALA A 191 -5.68 0.72 9.64
CA ALA A 191 -6.30 -0.04 8.57
C ALA A 191 -6.97 0.88 7.55
N LEU A 192 -6.99 0.44 6.31
CA LEU A 192 -7.60 1.11 5.18
C LEU A 192 -8.60 0.20 4.48
N ALA A 193 -9.67 0.80 3.96
CA ALA A 193 -10.53 0.19 2.96
C ALA A 193 -11.00 1.26 1.97
N ALA A 194 -11.59 0.86 0.85
CA ALA A 194 -12.11 1.80 -0.11
C ALA A 194 -13.49 1.38 -0.61
N TRP A 195 -14.38 2.36 -0.76
CA TRP A 195 -15.72 2.15 -1.28
C TRP A 195 -16.27 3.42 -1.93
N ASP A 196 -16.78 3.30 -3.16
CA ASP A 196 -17.48 4.37 -3.89
C ASP A 196 -16.68 5.69 -3.96
N GLY A 197 -15.35 5.59 -4.22
CA GLY A 197 -14.46 6.75 -4.31
C GLY A 197 -14.11 7.38 -2.95
N VAL A 198 -14.41 6.70 -1.84
CA VAL A 198 -14.05 7.11 -0.48
C VAL A 198 -13.05 6.11 0.10
N VAL A 199 -11.99 6.60 0.72
CA VAL A 199 -11.05 5.82 1.52
C VAL A 199 -11.50 5.86 2.98
N LEU A 200 -11.75 4.70 3.54
CA LEU A 200 -12.05 4.49 4.95
C LEU A 200 -10.73 4.32 5.69
N VAL A 201 -10.56 5.03 6.79
CA VAL A 201 -9.32 5.09 7.56
C VAL A 201 -9.61 4.83 9.03
N ALA A 202 -9.20 3.69 9.52
CA ALA A 202 -9.30 3.40 10.95
C ALA A 202 -8.15 4.07 11.71
N ASP A 203 -8.47 5.05 12.54
CA ASP A 203 -7.54 5.78 13.40
C ASP A 203 -7.67 5.31 14.86
N ALA A 204 -6.75 4.46 15.29
CA ALA A 204 -6.77 3.89 16.63
C ALA A 204 -6.48 4.93 17.72
N ALA A 205 -5.67 5.96 17.43
CA ALA A 205 -5.36 6.99 18.42
C ALA A 205 -6.58 7.84 18.77
N ARG A 206 -7.55 7.96 17.85
CA ARG A 206 -8.78 8.72 18.06
C ARG A 206 -10.03 7.84 18.24
N SER A 207 -9.91 6.52 18.02
CA SER A 207 -11.02 5.56 18.05
C SER A 207 -12.15 5.94 17.08
N VAL A 208 -11.79 6.34 15.86
CA VAL A 208 -12.73 6.74 14.82
C VAL A 208 -12.46 6.02 13.51
N LEU A 209 -13.51 5.87 12.72
CA LEU A 209 -13.43 5.55 11.30
C LEU A 209 -13.59 6.85 10.51
N SER A 210 -12.49 7.40 10.06
CA SER A 210 -12.48 8.62 9.26
C SER A 210 -12.64 8.29 7.79
N GLN A 211 -13.22 9.20 7.02
CA GLN A 211 -13.49 9.03 5.61
C GLN A 211 -12.85 10.16 4.79
N ALA A 212 -12.11 9.80 3.75
CA ALA A 212 -11.49 10.76 2.83
C ALA A 212 -11.93 10.48 1.39
N PRO A 213 -12.27 11.50 0.58
CA PRO A 213 -12.41 11.30 -0.85
C PRO A 213 -11.09 10.79 -1.45
N ALA A 214 -11.14 9.74 -2.26
CA ALA A 214 -9.94 9.13 -2.84
C ALA A 214 -9.16 10.06 -3.79
N GLY A 215 -9.79 11.13 -4.27
CA GLY A 215 -9.13 12.21 -5.03
C GLY A 215 -8.61 13.37 -4.16
N ALA A 216 -8.93 13.40 -2.84
CA ALA A 216 -8.60 14.51 -1.95
C ALA A 216 -8.22 14.01 -0.55
N LEU A 217 -7.21 13.16 -0.46
CA LEU A 217 -6.80 12.42 0.75
C LEU A 217 -6.48 13.28 1.98
N GLY A 218 -6.24 14.58 1.82
CA GLY A 218 -6.02 15.51 2.94
C GLY A 218 -7.30 16.08 3.53
N THR A 219 -8.47 15.71 3.01
CA THR A 219 -9.78 16.22 3.42
C THR A 219 -10.53 15.14 4.18
N VAL A 220 -10.88 15.41 5.43
CA VAL A 220 -11.81 14.54 6.17
C VAL A 220 -13.23 14.88 5.72
N ALA A 221 -13.90 13.93 5.06
CA ALA A 221 -15.27 14.10 4.60
C ALA A 221 -16.29 13.82 5.73
N GLU A 222 -15.99 12.83 6.56
CA GLU A 222 -16.83 12.38 7.67
C GLU A 222 -15.99 11.60 8.68
N GLU A 223 -16.44 11.57 9.94
CA GLU A 223 -15.86 10.75 10.98
C GLU A 223 -16.97 10.04 11.77
N ASP A 224 -16.86 8.71 11.84
CA ASP A 224 -17.74 7.88 12.64
C ASP A 224 -17.01 7.45 13.91
N SER A 225 -17.62 7.66 15.06
CA SER A 225 -17.08 7.14 16.31
C SER A 225 -17.21 5.62 16.33
N LEU A 226 -16.09 4.93 16.48
CA LEU A 226 -16.07 3.49 16.74
C LEU A 226 -16.39 3.16 18.21
N GLY A 227 -16.74 4.19 19.00
CA GLY A 227 -17.00 4.09 20.44
C GLY A 227 -15.74 3.84 21.27
N ALA A 228 -15.90 3.76 22.59
CA ALA A 228 -14.80 3.45 23.52
C ALA A 228 -14.22 2.01 23.32
N VAL A 229 -14.67 1.32 22.29
CA VAL A 229 -14.45 -0.11 22.06
C VAL A 229 -13.35 -0.34 21.02
N ALA A 230 -13.08 0.60 20.12
CA ALA A 230 -12.06 0.42 19.07
C ALA A 230 -10.68 0.88 19.56
N ALA A 231 -10.05 0.08 20.42
CA ALA A 231 -8.69 0.37 20.88
C ALA A 231 -7.61 0.02 19.85
N SER A 232 -7.90 -0.89 18.92
CA SER A 232 -6.98 -1.27 17.84
C SER A 232 -7.76 -1.84 16.64
N PRO A 233 -8.40 -0.98 15.84
CA PRO A 233 -9.05 -1.39 14.61
C PRO A 233 -7.99 -1.78 13.59
N ASN A 234 -7.85 -3.06 13.32
CA ASN A 234 -6.73 -3.59 12.53
C ASN A 234 -7.13 -4.18 11.18
N ASP A 235 -8.41 -4.23 10.87
CA ASP A 235 -8.89 -4.56 9.53
C ASP A 235 -10.27 -3.98 9.25
N ILE A 236 -10.54 -3.66 8.00
CA ILE A 236 -11.82 -3.14 7.50
C ILE A 236 -12.21 -3.92 6.27
N LEU A 237 -13.40 -4.51 6.28
CA LEU A 237 -13.98 -5.14 5.10
C LEU A 237 -15.21 -4.38 4.65
N VAL A 238 -15.28 -4.08 3.36
CA VAL A 238 -16.43 -3.46 2.71
C VAL A 238 -17.24 -4.52 1.98
N ASP A 239 -18.53 -4.59 2.28
CA ASP A 239 -19.51 -5.45 1.61
C ASP A 239 -20.82 -4.67 1.49
N PRO A 240 -20.99 -3.88 0.44
CA PRO A 240 -22.09 -2.95 0.32
C PRO A 240 -23.47 -3.55 0.61
N PRO A 241 -24.34 -2.90 1.38
CA PRO A 241 -24.20 -1.55 1.95
C PRO A 241 -23.51 -1.48 3.33
N TYR A 242 -22.75 -2.50 3.71
CA TYR A 242 -22.13 -2.63 5.03
C TYR A 242 -20.61 -2.41 5.01
N VAL A 243 -20.09 -1.93 6.13
CA VAL A 243 -18.67 -1.86 6.47
C VAL A 243 -18.47 -2.60 7.79
N TYR A 244 -17.48 -3.46 7.84
CA TYR A 244 -17.12 -4.25 9.01
C TYR A 244 -15.76 -3.82 9.51
N VAL A 245 -15.67 -3.49 10.79
CA VAL A 245 -14.42 -3.05 11.44
C VAL A 245 -14.05 -4.06 12.52
N LEU A 246 -12.84 -4.59 12.40
CA LEU A 246 -12.30 -5.58 13.33
C LEU A 246 -11.40 -4.92 14.36
N ASP A 247 -11.61 -5.20 15.64
CA ASP A 247 -10.79 -4.71 16.75
C ASP A 247 -10.06 -5.86 17.44
N SER A 248 -8.73 -5.85 17.36
CA SER A 248 -7.87 -6.90 17.88
C SER A 248 -7.69 -6.84 19.41
N VAL A 249 -7.84 -5.68 20.03
CA VAL A 249 -7.71 -5.52 21.49
C VAL A 249 -9.01 -5.86 22.20
N ASN A 250 -10.13 -5.37 21.71
CA ASN A 250 -11.44 -5.64 22.29
C ASN A 250 -12.06 -6.94 21.79
N ASN A 251 -11.43 -7.60 20.82
CA ASN A 251 -11.88 -8.89 20.25
C ASN A 251 -13.30 -8.80 19.69
N THR A 252 -13.60 -7.75 18.95
CA THR A 252 -14.93 -7.49 18.41
C THR A 252 -14.91 -7.25 16.91
N LEU A 253 -16.03 -7.60 16.27
CA LEU A 253 -16.37 -7.17 14.93
C LEU A 253 -17.56 -6.24 15.01
N GLN A 254 -17.39 -5.00 14.58
CA GLN A 254 -18.43 -3.98 14.51
C GLN A 254 -18.97 -3.88 13.09
N VAL A 255 -20.26 -3.67 12.96
CA VAL A 255 -20.96 -3.54 11.68
C VAL A 255 -21.54 -2.16 11.55
N LEU A 256 -21.16 -1.46 10.48
CA LEU A 256 -21.74 -0.17 10.09
C LEU A 256 -22.53 -0.36 8.79
N LYS A 257 -23.59 0.40 8.62
CA LYS A 257 -24.43 0.41 7.41
C LYS A 257 -24.51 1.79 6.82
N ARG A 258 -24.45 1.86 5.50
CA ARG A 258 -24.68 3.11 4.76
C ARG A 258 -26.17 3.46 4.77
N GLU A 259 -26.51 4.66 5.25
CA GLU A 259 -27.88 5.18 5.29
C GLU A 259 -28.11 6.33 4.29
N GLY A 260 -27.09 6.73 3.55
CA GLY A 260 -27.13 7.81 2.56
C GLY A 260 -25.75 8.45 2.41
N ALA A 261 -25.61 9.42 1.52
CA ALA A 261 -24.41 10.23 1.45
C ALA A 261 -24.46 11.35 2.49
N SER A 262 -23.33 11.60 3.18
CA SER A 262 -23.20 12.75 4.06
C SER A 262 -23.07 14.06 3.26
N GLN A 263 -23.38 15.21 3.88
CA GLN A 263 -23.22 16.52 3.23
C GLN A 263 -21.74 16.84 2.91
N GLY A 264 -20.79 16.16 3.59
CA GLY A 264 -19.34 16.30 3.35
C GLY A 264 -18.79 15.37 2.27
N GLY A 265 -19.64 14.56 1.59
CA GLY A 265 -19.21 13.59 0.58
C GLY A 265 -18.75 12.24 1.16
N GLY A 266 -18.99 11.98 2.44
CA GLY A 266 -18.79 10.68 3.08
C GLY A 266 -19.94 9.70 2.82
N LEU A 267 -19.78 8.48 3.31
CA LEU A 267 -20.71 7.37 3.05
C LEU A 267 -21.97 7.39 3.92
N GLY A 268 -22.05 8.25 4.95
CA GLY A 268 -23.17 8.29 5.89
C GLY A 268 -23.35 6.96 6.61
N LEU A 269 -22.32 6.49 7.29
CA LEU A 269 -22.29 5.22 7.98
C LEU A 269 -22.92 5.33 9.37
N ARG A 270 -23.63 4.28 9.81
CA ARG A 270 -24.14 4.14 11.17
C ARG A 270 -23.89 2.74 11.69
N THR A 271 -23.42 2.62 12.92
CA THR A 271 -23.29 1.32 13.62
C THR A 271 -24.66 0.66 13.78
N VAL A 272 -24.78 -0.58 13.31
CA VAL A 272 -26.02 -1.35 13.33
C VAL A 272 -25.88 -2.69 14.05
N GLY A 273 -24.67 -3.19 14.25
CA GLY A 273 -24.45 -4.48 14.90
C GLY A 273 -23.03 -4.64 15.43
N GLN A 274 -22.86 -5.64 16.29
CA GLN A 274 -21.55 -6.03 16.84
C GLN A 274 -21.58 -7.49 17.28
N VAL A 275 -20.43 -8.18 17.17
CA VAL A 275 -20.24 -9.51 17.77
C VAL A 275 -18.90 -9.57 18.49
N ASN A 276 -18.89 -10.23 19.66
CA ASN A 276 -17.68 -10.54 20.42
C ASN A 276 -17.11 -11.89 19.95
N LEU A 277 -15.79 -11.92 19.69
CA LEU A 277 -15.08 -13.10 19.17
C LEU A 277 -14.39 -13.93 20.27
N GLY A 278 -14.62 -13.59 21.52
CA GLY A 278 -14.01 -14.24 22.69
C GLY A 278 -12.84 -13.44 23.27
N ALA A 279 -12.62 -13.60 24.57
CA ALA A 279 -11.54 -12.89 25.26
C ALA A 279 -10.15 -13.41 24.81
N ASN A 280 -9.18 -12.52 24.67
CA ASN A 280 -7.79 -12.83 24.34
C ASN A 280 -7.59 -13.51 22.97
N THR A 281 -8.52 -13.37 22.04
CA THR A 281 -8.43 -13.99 20.71
C THR A 281 -7.58 -13.19 19.73
N SER A 282 -7.46 -11.87 19.92
CA SER A 282 -6.71 -10.95 19.05
C SER A 282 -6.97 -11.21 17.55
N PRO A 283 -8.19 -10.95 17.06
CA PRO A 283 -8.55 -11.18 15.67
C PRO A 283 -7.77 -10.24 14.74
N GLN A 284 -7.35 -10.71 13.55
CA GLN A 284 -6.37 -10.02 12.72
C GLN A 284 -6.89 -9.55 11.36
N ALA A 285 -7.74 -10.32 10.70
CA ALA A 285 -8.24 -10.02 9.35
C ALA A 285 -9.63 -10.57 9.15
N ILE A 286 -10.32 -10.13 8.08
CA ILE A 286 -11.65 -10.59 7.70
C ILE A 286 -11.61 -11.13 6.27
N ALA A 287 -11.93 -12.41 6.08
CA ALA A 287 -12.20 -12.98 4.76
C ALA A 287 -13.67 -13.39 4.66
N LYS A 288 -14.35 -12.97 3.58
CA LYS A 288 -15.77 -13.28 3.36
C LYS A 288 -15.95 -14.37 2.32
N ARG A 289 -16.74 -15.38 2.66
CA ARG A 289 -17.23 -16.38 1.71
C ARG A 289 -18.74 -16.63 1.94
N GLY A 290 -19.55 -16.28 0.96
CA GLY A 290 -21.00 -16.27 1.12
C GLY A 290 -21.42 -15.41 2.33
N ASP A 291 -22.26 -15.95 3.19
CA ASP A 291 -22.74 -15.28 4.40
C ASP A 291 -21.89 -15.59 5.65
N THR A 292 -20.63 -16.00 5.45
CA THR A 292 -19.73 -16.36 6.55
C THR A 292 -18.43 -15.57 6.45
N PHE A 293 -18.04 -14.97 7.56
CA PHE A 293 -16.67 -14.44 7.72
C PHE A 293 -15.79 -15.48 8.39
N TYR A 294 -14.56 -15.53 7.90
CA TYR A 294 -13.45 -16.30 8.45
C TYR A 294 -12.44 -15.31 9.01
N ILE A 295 -12.27 -15.32 10.31
CA ILE A 295 -11.47 -14.33 11.04
C ILE A 295 -10.32 -15.04 11.76
N PRO A 296 -9.07 -14.88 11.33
CA PRO A 296 -7.89 -15.39 12.00
C PRO A 296 -7.78 -14.87 13.44
N LEU A 297 -7.63 -15.77 14.41
CA LEU A 297 -7.46 -15.48 15.83
C LEU A 297 -6.00 -15.74 16.22
N PHE A 298 -5.23 -14.66 16.36
CA PHE A 298 -3.81 -14.73 16.68
C PHE A 298 -3.58 -15.16 18.14
N GLY A 299 -4.41 -14.68 19.05
CA GLY A 299 -4.26 -14.86 20.49
C GLY A 299 -3.38 -13.76 21.13
N THR A 300 -3.27 -13.79 22.44
CA THR A 300 -2.48 -12.82 23.20
C THR A 300 -1.40 -13.51 24.04
N ALA A 301 -0.24 -12.86 24.20
CA ALA A 301 0.86 -13.35 25.02
C ALA A 301 0.46 -13.58 26.49
N GLY A 302 -0.41 -12.73 27.03
CA GLY A 302 -0.93 -12.87 28.41
C GLY A 302 -1.76 -14.14 28.66
N SER A 303 -2.19 -14.84 27.60
CA SER A 303 -2.92 -16.11 27.67
C SER A 303 -2.12 -17.29 27.10
N ASP A 304 -0.82 -17.16 26.90
CA ASP A 304 0.03 -18.14 26.19
C ASP A 304 -0.58 -18.53 24.83
N PHE A 305 -1.28 -17.60 24.17
CA PHE A 305 -1.99 -17.79 22.89
C PHE A 305 -3.03 -18.92 22.88
N LYS A 306 -3.51 -19.35 24.05
CA LYS A 306 -4.44 -20.49 24.17
C LYS A 306 -5.77 -20.26 23.49
N GLN A 307 -6.22 -18.99 23.40
CA GLN A 307 -7.44 -18.58 22.70
C GLN A 307 -7.21 -18.22 21.24
N GLY A 308 -5.96 -18.25 20.78
CA GLY A 308 -5.54 -18.07 19.40
C GLY A 308 -5.39 -19.40 18.66
N ASN A 309 -4.58 -19.40 17.60
CA ASN A 309 -4.35 -20.57 16.76
C ASN A 309 -5.63 -21.18 16.18
N ALA A 310 -6.59 -20.34 15.84
CA ALA A 310 -7.88 -20.75 15.30
C ALA A 310 -8.39 -19.71 14.29
N VAL A 311 -9.43 -20.08 13.56
CA VAL A 311 -10.18 -19.17 12.70
C VAL A 311 -11.62 -19.14 13.16
N ALA A 312 -12.11 -17.99 13.57
CA ALA A 312 -13.52 -17.81 13.91
C ALA A 312 -14.39 -17.81 12.65
N ARG A 313 -15.52 -18.49 12.69
CA ARG A 313 -16.56 -18.40 11.68
C ARG A 313 -17.71 -17.55 12.22
N VAL A 314 -18.00 -16.44 11.56
CA VAL A 314 -19.07 -15.52 11.94
C VAL A 314 -20.11 -15.51 10.84
N SER A 315 -21.36 -15.84 11.19
CA SER A 315 -22.47 -15.72 10.26
C SER A 315 -22.93 -14.27 10.16
N VAL A 316 -23.04 -13.79 8.92
CA VAL A 316 -23.58 -12.48 8.53
C VAL A 316 -24.78 -12.63 7.60
N SER A 317 -25.53 -13.74 7.72
CA SER A 317 -26.81 -13.92 7.00
C SER A 317 -27.85 -12.84 7.37
N ASP A 318 -27.75 -12.28 8.58
CA ASP A 318 -28.33 -10.99 8.98
C ASP A 318 -27.15 -10.09 9.42
N PRO A 319 -26.67 -9.21 8.54
CA PRO A 319 -25.51 -8.38 8.86
C PRO A 319 -25.67 -7.49 10.09
N GLU A 320 -26.90 -7.09 10.42
CA GLU A 320 -27.19 -6.28 11.59
C GLU A 320 -27.20 -7.09 12.91
N LYS A 321 -27.19 -8.43 12.79
CA LYS A 321 -27.10 -9.37 13.92
C LYS A 321 -26.02 -10.42 13.69
N PRO A 322 -24.76 -10.02 13.52
CA PRO A 322 -23.66 -10.95 13.29
C PRO A 322 -23.53 -11.92 14.46
N ARG A 323 -23.20 -13.17 14.18
CA ARG A 323 -23.15 -14.21 15.20
C ARG A 323 -21.93 -15.10 15.03
N LEU A 324 -21.12 -15.22 16.06
CA LEU A 324 -20.07 -16.25 16.12
C LEU A 324 -20.74 -17.64 16.06
N VAL A 325 -20.40 -18.41 15.05
CA VAL A 325 -20.91 -19.77 14.83
C VAL A 325 -20.06 -20.76 15.61
N ASP A 326 -18.79 -20.77 15.33
CA ASP A 326 -17.78 -21.65 15.92
C ASP A 326 -16.37 -21.14 15.60
N THR A 327 -15.38 -21.95 15.97
CA THR A 327 -13.98 -21.72 15.61
C THR A 327 -13.38 -22.98 14.99
N VAL A 328 -12.64 -22.80 13.90
CA VAL A 328 -11.85 -23.87 13.27
C VAL A 328 -10.46 -23.88 13.92
N PRO A 329 -10.10 -24.92 14.68
CA PRO A 329 -8.78 -24.97 15.31
C PRO A 329 -7.68 -25.23 14.29
N LEU A 330 -6.56 -24.54 14.43
CA LEU A 330 -5.33 -24.78 13.66
C LEU A 330 -4.30 -25.60 14.44
N THR A 331 -4.69 -26.09 15.62
CA THR A 331 -3.91 -27.02 16.42
C THR A 331 -3.95 -28.41 15.77
N GLY A 332 -2.81 -29.00 15.53
CA GLY A 332 -2.73 -30.31 14.84
C GLY A 332 -2.35 -30.21 13.36
N LEU A 333 -2.18 -29.01 12.83
CA LEU A 333 -1.50 -28.84 11.55
C LEU A 333 -0.06 -29.34 11.64
N ASP A 334 0.43 -29.98 10.57
CA ASP A 334 1.84 -30.36 10.43
C ASP A 334 2.68 -29.11 10.15
N LEU A 335 2.87 -28.29 11.19
CA LEU A 335 3.71 -27.11 11.12
C LEU A 335 5.18 -27.55 11.14
N LYS A 336 5.91 -27.19 10.10
CA LYS A 336 7.34 -27.47 10.01
C LYS A 336 8.11 -26.68 11.06
N SER A 337 9.06 -27.33 11.72
CA SER A 337 9.94 -26.71 12.73
C SER A 337 11.40 -26.94 12.35
N PHE A 338 12.26 -25.92 12.53
CA PHE A 338 13.69 -26.02 12.25
C PHE A 338 14.46 -26.83 13.29
N ASP A 339 14.00 -26.81 14.53
CA ASP A 339 14.67 -27.43 15.69
C ASP A 339 13.92 -28.63 16.25
N GLY A 340 12.80 -29.02 15.64
CA GLY A 340 11.91 -30.07 16.15
C GLY A 340 11.10 -29.63 17.38
N GLY A 341 11.19 -28.37 17.78
CA GLY A 341 10.44 -27.78 18.89
C GLY A 341 8.99 -27.44 18.55
N THR A 342 8.29 -26.88 19.52
CA THR A 342 6.91 -26.46 19.36
C THR A 342 6.82 -25.16 18.57
N THR A 343 6.01 -25.15 17.53
CA THR A 343 5.63 -23.96 16.78
C THR A 343 4.14 -23.70 16.96
N MET A 344 3.75 -22.44 16.80
CA MET A 344 2.34 -22.03 16.79
C MET A 344 1.99 -21.43 15.43
N ALA A 345 0.81 -21.75 14.92
CA ALA A 345 0.34 -21.25 13.64
C ALA A 345 0.26 -19.71 13.63
N LEU A 346 -0.29 -19.12 14.69
CA LEU A 346 -0.49 -17.69 14.88
C LEU A 346 -1.03 -17.04 13.58
N PRO A 347 -2.29 -17.32 13.20
CA PRO A 347 -2.87 -16.90 11.94
C PRO A 347 -3.03 -15.38 11.90
N TYR A 348 -2.64 -14.75 10.77
CA TYR A 348 -2.53 -13.30 10.69
C TYR A 348 -3.43 -12.66 9.63
N ALA A 349 -3.48 -13.20 8.43
CA ALA A 349 -4.32 -12.68 7.34
C ALA A 349 -5.11 -13.81 6.70
N ALA A 350 -6.17 -13.46 5.97
CA ALA A 350 -6.98 -14.43 5.26
C ALA A 350 -7.53 -13.86 3.95
N VAL A 351 -7.74 -14.75 2.98
CA VAL A 351 -8.45 -14.47 1.73
C VAL A 351 -9.38 -15.63 1.39
N ALA A 352 -10.56 -15.31 0.90
CA ALA A 352 -11.50 -16.29 0.39
C ALA A 352 -11.52 -16.27 -1.15
N VAL A 353 -11.35 -17.43 -1.75
CA VAL A 353 -11.46 -17.67 -3.19
C VAL A 353 -12.32 -18.90 -3.45
N ASP A 354 -12.63 -19.22 -4.70
CA ASP A 354 -13.49 -20.37 -5.03
C ASP A 354 -12.94 -21.69 -4.46
N ALA A 355 -11.64 -21.89 -4.47
CA ALA A 355 -10.98 -23.09 -3.97
C ALA A 355 -11.03 -23.28 -2.45
N GLY A 356 -11.31 -22.23 -1.67
CA GLY A 356 -11.35 -22.29 -0.21
C GLY A 356 -11.05 -20.97 0.46
N VAL A 357 -10.83 -21.02 1.77
CA VAL A 357 -10.33 -19.89 2.55
C VAL A 357 -8.87 -20.16 2.91
N TYR A 358 -7.99 -19.25 2.51
CA TYR A 358 -6.56 -19.35 2.76
C TYR A 358 -6.16 -18.37 3.86
N VAL A 359 -5.43 -18.88 4.84
CA VAL A 359 -5.03 -18.14 6.04
C VAL A 359 -3.51 -18.13 6.13
N ALA A 360 -2.90 -16.96 6.17
CA ALA A 360 -1.46 -16.81 6.35
C ALA A 360 -1.07 -17.12 7.80
N LEU A 361 -0.09 -18.01 7.96
CA LEU A 361 0.41 -18.47 9.25
C LEU A 361 1.83 -17.96 9.46
N THR A 362 2.06 -17.28 10.59
CA THR A 362 3.38 -16.72 10.89
C THR A 362 4.40 -17.78 11.31
N ASN A 363 3.94 -18.90 11.88
CA ASN A 363 4.77 -20.03 12.32
C ASN A 363 5.91 -19.59 13.28
N LEU A 364 5.53 -18.80 14.30
CA LEU A 364 6.48 -18.24 15.27
C LEU A 364 6.63 -19.13 16.51
N ASN A 365 7.76 -18.99 17.17
CA ASN A 365 8.02 -19.58 18.48
C ASN A 365 7.91 -18.53 19.59
N PRO A 366 6.82 -18.48 20.36
CA PRO A 366 6.67 -17.52 21.45
C PRO A 366 7.70 -17.67 22.58
N ALA A 367 8.29 -18.86 22.73
CA ALA A 367 9.33 -19.11 23.72
C ALA A 367 10.72 -18.61 23.31
N ASN A 368 10.88 -18.18 22.04
CA ASN A 368 12.12 -17.65 21.47
C ASN A 368 11.87 -16.29 20.82
N ASP A 369 11.47 -15.31 21.60
CA ASP A 369 11.25 -13.90 21.19
C ASP A 369 10.43 -13.74 19.91
N TYR A 370 9.47 -14.66 19.66
CA TYR A 370 8.63 -14.68 18.45
C TYR A 370 9.41 -14.76 17.14
N LEU A 371 10.59 -15.34 17.15
CA LEU A 371 11.32 -15.61 15.92
C LEU A 371 10.64 -16.74 15.13
N PRO A 372 10.71 -16.70 13.80
CA PRO A 372 10.23 -17.78 12.96
C PRO A 372 10.94 -19.10 13.30
N ASN A 373 10.18 -20.14 13.61
CA ASN A 373 10.72 -21.48 13.90
C ASN A 373 10.45 -22.49 12.79
N GLY A 374 10.05 -22.01 11.63
CA GLY A 374 9.76 -22.79 10.45
C GLY A 374 9.48 -21.91 9.24
N PRO A 375 9.19 -22.51 8.07
CA PRO A 375 8.78 -21.75 6.91
C PRO A 375 7.47 -20.99 7.19
N GLY A 376 7.23 -19.89 6.46
CA GLY A 376 5.92 -19.31 6.35
C GLY A 376 4.96 -20.33 5.74
N MET A 377 3.73 -20.36 6.18
CA MET A 377 2.76 -21.35 5.74
C MET A 377 1.40 -20.71 5.42
N LEU A 378 0.61 -21.39 4.62
CA LEU A 378 -0.83 -21.13 4.52
C LEU A 378 -1.61 -22.32 5.12
N ALA A 379 -2.72 -22.03 5.77
CA ALA A 379 -3.76 -23.01 6.03
C ALA A 379 -4.89 -22.80 5.01
N ARG A 380 -5.22 -23.82 4.23
CA ARG A 380 -6.43 -23.83 3.42
C ARG A 380 -7.54 -24.50 4.21
N ILE A 381 -8.63 -23.79 4.41
CA ILE A 381 -9.85 -24.30 5.02
C ILE A 381 -10.83 -24.64 3.90
N ASP A 382 -11.26 -25.91 3.84
CA ASP A 382 -12.32 -26.34 2.93
C ASP A 382 -13.68 -25.91 3.50
N PRO A 383 -14.45 -25.09 2.77
CA PRO A 383 -15.75 -24.63 3.28
C PRO A 383 -16.83 -25.72 3.32
N ALA A 384 -16.64 -26.84 2.60
CA ALA A 384 -17.63 -27.90 2.51
C ALA A 384 -17.66 -28.78 3.77
N ASP A 385 -16.49 -29.13 4.30
CA ASP A 385 -16.35 -30.04 5.44
C ASP A 385 -15.60 -29.44 6.63
N GLY A 386 -15.00 -28.24 6.45
CA GLY A 386 -14.16 -27.58 7.44
C GLY A 386 -12.77 -28.20 7.59
N GLY A 387 -12.38 -29.09 6.66
CA GLY A 387 -11.04 -29.68 6.62
C GLY A 387 -9.97 -28.61 6.48
N VAL A 388 -8.83 -28.79 7.17
CA VAL A 388 -7.74 -27.82 7.15
C VAL A 388 -6.47 -28.49 6.62
N HIS A 389 -5.87 -27.88 5.61
CA HIS A 389 -4.66 -28.36 4.95
C HIS A 389 -3.55 -27.32 5.06
N ALA A 390 -2.35 -27.74 5.49
CA ALA A 390 -1.18 -26.88 5.55
C ALA A 390 -0.42 -26.87 4.23
N ILE A 391 0.00 -25.67 3.79
CA ILE A 391 0.79 -25.44 2.58
C ILE A 391 2.10 -24.78 3.01
N ASP A 392 3.22 -25.46 2.75
CA ASP A 392 4.56 -24.96 3.02
C ASP A 392 5.01 -24.00 1.91
N LEU A 393 5.36 -22.77 2.26
CA LEU A 393 5.81 -21.73 1.33
C LEU A 393 7.32 -21.75 1.05
N GLY A 394 8.07 -22.62 1.75
CA GLY A 394 9.51 -22.77 1.59
C GLY A 394 10.33 -21.83 2.48
N ALA A 395 11.09 -22.38 3.39
CA ALA A 395 11.89 -21.64 4.38
C ALA A 395 12.97 -20.73 3.78
N LYS A 396 13.39 -20.99 2.54
CA LYS A 396 14.37 -20.16 1.83
C LYS A 396 13.75 -18.84 1.35
N ASP A 397 12.49 -18.88 0.95
CA ASP A 397 11.83 -17.81 0.24
C ASP A 397 10.82 -17.06 1.12
N CYS A 398 10.28 -17.75 2.14
CA CYS A 398 9.26 -17.18 3.02
C CYS A 398 9.41 -17.64 4.45
N LEU A 399 9.58 -16.70 5.34
CA LEU A 399 9.38 -16.88 6.78
C LEU A 399 8.28 -15.91 7.23
N ASN A 400 7.49 -16.29 8.24
CA ASN A 400 6.51 -15.41 8.84
C ASN A 400 5.53 -14.83 7.77
N ALA A 401 4.61 -15.66 7.25
CA ALA A 401 3.63 -15.20 6.27
C ALA A 401 2.70 -14.15 6.89
N GLY A 402 2.64 -12.95 6.30
CA GLY A 402 2.00 -11.77 6.87
C GLY A 402 0.71 -11.33 6.20
N ASP A 403 0.61 -11.42 4.88
CA ASP A 403 -0.64 -11.09 4.14
C ASP A 403 -0.82 -12.03 2.96
N VAL A 404 -2.05 -12.18 2.52
CA VAL A 404 -2.41 -13.01 1.36
C VAL A 404 -3.53 -12.36 0.56
N ARG A 405 -3.35 -12.24 -0.75
CA ARG A 405 -4.34 -11.69 -1.70
C ARG A 405 -4.44 -12.56 -2.93
N ALA A 406 -5.60 -12.50 -3.58
CA ALA A 406 -5.80 -13.12 -4.88
C ALA A 406 -5.28 -12.21 -6.00
N VAL A 407 -4.64 -12.81 -7.02
CA VAL A 407 -4.23 -12.17 -8.26
C VAL A 407 -4.54 -13.12 -9.42
N GLY A 408 -5.61 -12.80 -10.17
CA GLY A 408 -6.16 -13.76 -11.14
C GLY A 408 -6.58 -15.06 -10.48
N ASP A 409 -6.08 -16.18 -10.98
CA ASP A 409 -6.32 -17.54 -10.47
C ASP A 409 -5.25 -18.01 -9.45
N GLN A 410 -4.43 -17.11 -8.96
CA GLN A 410 -3.30 -17.37 -8.06
C GLN A 410 -3.44 -16.58 -6.77
N LEU A 411 -2.64 -16.96 -5.76
CA LEU A 411 -2.51 -16.20 -4.52
C LEU A 411 -1.10 -15.63 -4.43
N VAL A 412 -1.01 -14.38 -4.00
CA VAL A 412 0.25 -13.76 -3.60
C VAL A 412 0.29 -13.66 -2.07
N VAL A 413 1.40 -14.09 -1.48
CA VAL A 413 1.64 -14.08 -0.04
C VAL A 413 2.83 -13.17 0.24
N SER A 414 2.67 -12.20 1.15
CA SER A 414 3.80 -11.45 1.67
C SER A 414 4.44 -12.18 2.85
N CYS A 415 5.76 -12.15 2.90
CA CYS A 415 6.56 -12.76 3.94
C CYS A 415 7.34 -11.67 4.68
N LEU A 416 7.01 -11.46 5.96
CA LEU A 416 7.73 -10.51 6.81
C LEU A 416 9.18 -10.97 7.03
N GLY A 417 9.44 -12.25 6.89
CA GLY A 417 10.76 -12.84 7.09
C GLY A 417 11.13 -12.96 8.57
N GLU A 418 12.39 -13.24 8.82
CA GLU A 418 13.02 -13.06 10.11
C GLU A 418 13.71 -11.70 10.12
N ALA A 419 13.23 -10.79 10.96
CA ALA A 419 13.79 -9.46 11.09
C ALA A 419 14.34 -9.26 12.49
N VAL A 420 15.63 -8.91 12.59
CA VAL A 420 16.27 -8.52 13.85
C VAL A 420 16.23 -7.00 13.94
N PHE A 421 15.55 -6.48 14.95
CA PHE A 421 15.38 -5.06 15.14
C PHE A 421 16.39 -4.51 16.16
N ASP A 422 16.92 -3.33 15.88
CA ASP A 422 17.71 -2.56 16.83
C ASP A 422 16.79 -1.59 17.59
N THR A 423 16.55 -1.89 18.84
CA THR A 423 15.70 -1.06 19.72
C THR A 423 16.34 0.29 20.05
N ALA A 424 17.67 0.42 19.98
CA ALA A 424 18.37 1.68 20.22
C ALA A 424 18.23 2.66 19.04
N SER A 425 18.05 2.13 17.82
CA SER A 425 17.82 2.95 16.61
C SER A 425 16.34 3.14 16.26
N GLY A 426 15.43 2.89 17.19
CA GLY A 426 13.99 3.09 16.99
C GLY A 426 13.30 1.95 16.24
N TYR A 427 13.70 0.71 16.47
CA TYR A 427 13.11 -0.50 15.87
C TYR A 427 13.33 -0.63 14.36
N ARG A 428 14.43 -0.14 13.83
CA ARG A 428 14.83 -0.47 12.45
C ARG A 428 15.39 -1.89 12.38
N ALA A 429 15.06 -2.58 11.30
CA ALA A 429 15.68 -3.87 11.03
C ALA A 429 17.19 -3.67 10.79
N LYS A 430 18.01 -4.42 11.47
CA LYS A 430 19.47 -4.49 11.26
C LYS A 430 19.92 -5.78 10.56
N ALA A 431 19.02 -6.73 10.43
CA ALA A 431 19.21 -7.92 9.60
C ALA A 431 17.84 -8.47 9.21
N VAL A 432 17.73 -8.99 7.99
CA VAL A 432 16.51 -9.65 7.50
C VAL A 432 16.89 -10.94 6.77
N ARG A 433 15.98 -11.92 6.78
CA ARG A 433 16.11 -13.18 6.06
C ARG A 433 14.75 -13.63 5.55
N ALA A 434 14.69 -14.13 4.31
CA ALA A 434 13.50 -14.69 3.67
C ALA A 434 12.27 -13.77 3.75
N THR A 435 12.50 -12.46 3.52
CA THR A 435 11.46 -11.46 3.34
C THR A 435 11.17 -11.31 1.85
N GLY A 436 9.90 -11.31 1.46
CA GLY A 436 9.56 -11.26 0.05
C GLY A 436 8.11 -11.59 -0.25
N LEU A 437 7.89 -12.07 -1.45
CA LEU A 437 6.60 -12.54 -1.94
C LEU A 437 6.72 -13.98 -2.41
N VAL A 438 5.67 -14.76 -2.19
CA VAL A 438 5.50 -16.10 -2.77
C VAL A 438 4.20 -16.15 -3.55
N LEU A 439 4.26 -16.64 -4.77
CA LEU A 439 3.11 -16.92 -5.61
C LEU A 439 2.69 -18.37 -5.42
N VAL A 440 1.41 -18.59 -5.13
CA VAL A 440 0.84 -19.91 -4.89
C VAL A 440 -0.24 -20.20 -5.94
N LYS A 441 -0.15 -21.39 -6.55
CA LYS A 441 -1.14 -21.91 -7.49
C LYS A 441 -1.38 -23.39 -7.19
N ASP A 442 -2.64 -23.81 -7.19
CA ASP A 442 -3.04 -25.20 -6.92
C ASP A 442 -2.40 -25.76 -5.63
N ASP A 443 -2.45 -24.98 -4.56
CA ASP A 443 -1.88 -25.26 -3.23
C ASP A 443 -0.35 -25.49 -3.22
N LYS A 444 0.37 -24.94 -4.20
CA LYS A 444 1.84 -25.06 -4.29
C LYS A 444 2.49 -23.72 -4.56
N PRO A 445 3.62 -23.42 -3.89
CA PRO A 445 4.44 -22.28 -4.27
C PRO A 445 5.03 -22.50 -5.68
N VAL A 446 4.87 -21.52 -6.57
CA VAL A 446 5.30 -21.60 -7.97
C VAL A 446 6.37 -20.57 -8.32
N ALA A 447 6.43 -19.44 -7.61
CA ALA A 447 7.46 -18.42 -7.79
C ALA A 447 7.69 -17.66 -6.49
N SER A 448 8.86 -17.06 -6.34
CA SER A 448 9.19 -16.17 -5.23
C SER A 448 9.90 -14.90 -5.73
N TYR A 449 9.78 -13.82 -4.94
CA TYR A 449 10.45 -12.55 -5.15
C TYR A 449 11.00 -12.02 -3.83
N ALA A 450 12.32 -11.79 -3.77
CA ALA A 450 12.99 -11.29 -2.57
C ALA A 450 12.94 -9.75 -2.53
N LEU A 451 12.45 -9.17 -1.42
CA LEU A 451 12.45 -7.71 -1.22
C LEU A 451 13.86 -7.18 -0.89
N SER A 452 14.72 -8.00 -0.30
CA SER A 452 16.12 -7.68 0.03
C SER A 452 17.06 -8.71 -0.57
N PRO A 453 17.23 -8.78 -1.90
CA PRO A 453 18.01 -9.81 -2.55
C PRO A 453 19.50 -9.69 -2.15
N GLY A 454 20.11 -10.85 -1.81
CA GLY A 454 21.54 -10.94 -1.45
C GLY A 454 21.91 -10.37 -0.08
N CYS A 455 20.96 -9.86 0.68
CA CYS A 455 21.18 -9.33 2.03
C CYS A 455 21.24 -10.48 3.06
N THR A 456 22.45 -10.75 3.54
CA THR A 456 22.69 -11.72 4.64
C THR A 456 23.18 -11.03 5.92
N GLY A 457 23.25 -9.70 5.92
CA GLY A 457 23.76 -8.86 7.01
C GLY A 457 22.94 -7.60 7.20
N GLY A 458 23.52 -6.63 7.90
CA GLY A 458 22.89 -5.36 8.18
C GLY A 458 23.22 -4.25 7.16
N PRO A 459 22.71 -3.02 7.40
CA PRO A 459 22.99 -1.85 6.56
C PRO A 459 24.48 -1.50 6.43
N GLU A 460 25.28 -1.88 7.40
CA GLU A 460 26.74 -1.72 7.40
C GLU A 460 27.43 -2.45 6.25
N ASN A 461 26.76 -3.47 5.68
CA ASN A 461 27.22 -4.22 4.50
C ASN A 461 26.63 -3.69 3.20
N GLY A 462 26.03 -2.50 3.20
CA GLY A 462 25.38 -1.89 2.03
C GLY A 462 24.06 -2.54 1.65
N CYS A 463 23.44 -3.31 2.56
CA CYS A 463 22.16 -3.93 2.35
C CYS A 463 21.01 -2.93 2.49
N ASP A 464 20.14 -2.88 1.50
CA ASP A 464 18.87 -2.18 1.56
C ASP A 464 17.80 -3.12 2.13
N LEU A 465 17.63 -3.05 3.46
CA LEU A 465 16.75 -3.96 4.19
C LEU A 465 15.29 -3.58 4.00
N ALA A 466 14.47 -4.52 3.57
CA ALA A 466 13.02 -4.38 3.45
C ALA A 466 12.30 -5.51 4.20
N VAL A 467 11.19 -5.20 4.84
CA VAL A 467 10.32 -6.15 5.52
C VAL A 467 8.94 -6.07 4.90
N GLY A 468 8.52 -7.13 4.24
CA GLY A 468 7.22 -7.18 3.56
C GLY A 468 6.06 -7.02 4.55
N GLY A 469 5.07 -6.23 4.17
CA GLY A 469 3.87 -5.96 4.96
C GLY A 469 2.58 -6.30 4.20
N ARG A 470 1.64 -5.36 4.20
CA ARG A 470 0.33 -5.50 3.56
C ARG A 470 0.40 -5.42 2.04
N LEU A 471 -0.58 -5.99 1.39
CA LEU A 471 -0.69 -6.12 -0.06
C LEU A 471 -1.94 -5.41 -0.59
N ALA A 472 -1.79 -4.70 -1.72
CA ALA A 472 -2.92 -4.31 -2.58
C ALA A 472 -2.70 -4.84 -3.99
N VAL A 473 -3.78 -5.17 -4.69
CA VAL A 473 -3.73 -5.73 -6.04
C VAL A 473 -4.61 -4.89 -6.96
N VAL A 474 -4.02 -4.43 -8.07
CA VAL A 474 -4.74 -3.72 -9.15
C VAL A 474 -4.43 -4.45 -10.45
N GLY A 475 -5.41 -5.16 -11.00
CA GLY A 475 -5.18 -6.08 -12.12
C GLY A 475 -4.14 -7.14 -11.76
N ASN A 476 -3.01 -7.16 -12.46
CA ASN A 476 -1.89 -8.06 -12.18
C ASN A 476 -0.77 -7.39 -11.37
N ALA A 477 -0.89 -6.11 -11.07
CA ALA A 477 0.10 -5.38 -10.28
C ALA A 477 -0.16 -5.59 -8.77
N VAL A 478 0.88 -5.94 -8.05
CA VAL A 478 0.89 -6.17 -6.61
C VAL A 478 1.74 -5.09 -5.97
N TYR A 479 1.14 -4.32 -5.09
CA TYR A 479 1.77 -3.29 -4.28
C TYR A 479 2.01 -3.85 -2.89
N VAL A 480 3.24 -3.77 -2.42
CA VAL A 480 3.68 -4.34 -1.14
C VAL A 480 4.26 -3.24 -0.26
N THR A 481 3.74 -3.08 0.93
CA THR A 481 4.31 -2.15 1.90
C THR A 481 5.61 -2.71 2.49
N ASP A 482 6.60 -1.83 2.69
CA ASP A 482 7.81 -2.11 3.48
C ASP A 482 7.65 -1.46 4.86
N VAL A 483 7.42 -2.30 5.85
CA VAL A 483 7.20 -1.83 7.23
C VAL A 483 8.50 -1.37 7.91
N ASN A 484 9.66 -1.61 7.31
CA ASN A 484 10.95 -1.17 7.84
C ASN A 484 11.33 0.25 7.40
N ALA A 485 11.22 0.53 6.09
CA ALA A 485 11.67 1.80 5.52
C ALA A 485 10.54 2.67 4.96
N GLY A 486 9.26 2.25 5.12
CA GLY A 486 8.11 3.03 4.70
C GLY A 486 7.94 3.14 3.18
N ARG A 487 8.49 2.20 2.44
CA ARG A 487 8.42 2.15 0.98
C ARG A 487 7.26 1.30 0.50
N VAL A 488 6.95 1.41 -0.78
CA VAL A 488 6.04 0.52 -1.49
C VAL A 488 6.78 -0.07 -2.68
N PHE A 489 6.90 -1.40 -2.70
CA PHE A 489 7.39 -2.15 -3.84
C PHE A 489 6.23 -2.42 -4.80
N VAL A 490 6.53 -2.49 -6.08
CA VAL A 490 5.53 -2.83 -7.11
C VAL A 490 6.08 -3.95 -7.98
N VAL A 491 5.39 -5.06 -7.97
CA VAL A 491 5.67 -6.22 -8.85
C VAL A 491 4.43 -6.55 -9.66
N GLU A 492 4.62 -7.12 -10.82
CA GLU A 492 3.54 -7.59 -11.68
C GLU A 492 3.59 -9.12 -11.76
N VAL A 493 2.47 -9.78 -11.62
CA VAL A 493 2.35 -11.22 -11.86
C VAL A 493 2.07 -11.44 -13.34
N ARG A 494 3.01 -12.04 -14.05
CA ARG A 494 2.93 -12.34 -15.48
C ARG A 494 3.43 -13.74 -15.74
N ASP A 495 2.62 -14.55 -16.41
CA ASP A 495 2.95 -15.95 -16.76
C ASP A 495 3.43 -16.80 -15.57
N GLY A 496 2.82 -16.59 -14.40
CA GLY A 496 3.16 -17.30 -13.17
C GLY A 496 4.50 -16.91 -12.56
N GLN A 497 5.04 -15.73 -12.90
CA GLN A 497 6.29 -15.18 -12.38
C GLN A 497 6.09 -13.76 -11.88
N PHE A 498 6.96 -13.32 -10.98
CA PHE A 498 7.06 -11.92 -10.57
C PHE A 498 7.96 -11.14 -11.52
N VAL A 499 7.46 -10.02 -12.02
CA VAL A 499 8.23 -9.04 -12.80
C VAL A 499 8.29 -7.75 -11.99
N GLU A 500 9.48 -7.36 -11.57
CA GLU A 500 9.67 -6.12 -10.79
C GLU A 500 9.36 -4.89 -11.64
N ARG A 501 8.57 -3.97 -11.10
CA ARG A 501 8.30 -2.64 -11.66
C ARG A 501 9.00 -1.56 -10.84
N ARG A 502 8.90 -1.63 -9.50
CA ARG A 502 9.57 -0.75 -8.55
C ARG A 502 10.14 -1.58 -7.41
N GLY A 503 11.45 -1.57 -7.23
CA GLY A 503 12.10 -2.40 -6.23
C GLY A 503 13.60 -2.20 -6.12
N ASN A 504 14.28 -3.12 -5.47
CA ASN A 504 15.69 -3.04 -5.14
C ASN A 504 16.59 -3.89 -6.07
N SER A 505 16.02 -4.66 -7.00
CA SER A 505 16.85 -5.45 -7.92
C SER A 505 17.22 -4.62 -9.13
N THR A 506 18.47 -4.22 -9.21
CA THR A 506 19.09 -3.66 -10.40
C THR A 506 19.67 -4.81 -11.24
N PRO A 507 19.62 -4.81 -12.56
CA PRO A 507 19.33 -3.77 -13.53
C PRO A 507 17.94 -3.86 -14.19
N GLN A 508 17.03 -4.68 -13.67
CA GLN A 508 15.75 -5.00 -14.34
C GLN A 508 14.55 -4.20 -13.82
N ALA A 509 14.70 -3.52 -12.68
CA ALA A 509 13.67 -2.65 -12.16
C ALA A 509 13.48 -1.42 -13.06
N LYS A 510 12.22 -1.03 -13.29
CA LYS A 510 11.88 0.23 -13.97
C LYS A 510 12.17 1.46 -13.10
N GLY A 511 12.58 1.26 -11.85
CA GLY A 511 12.93 2.30 -10.90
C GLY A 511 12.95 1.81 -9.46
N PRO A 512 13.39 2.62 -8.49
CA PRO A 512 13.43 2.26 -7.08
C PRO A 512 12.03 2.02 -6.51
N ALA A 513 11.95 1.34 -5.36
CA ALA A 513 10.73 1.27 -4.56
C ALA A 513 10.24 2.68 -4.20
N LEU A 514 8.92 2.85 -4.17
CA LEU A 514 8.30 4.15 -3.93
C LEU A 514 8.50 4.59 -2.46
N ASP A 515 9.12 5.74 -2.22
CA ASP A 515 9.31 6.29 -0.87
C ASP A 515 8.01 6.93 -0.37
N ALA A 516 7.09 6.10 0.10
CA ALA A 516 5.75 6.53 0.50
C ALA A 516 5.72 7.25 1.85
N CYS A 517 6.41 6.70 2.86
CA CYS A 517 6.36 7.18 4.24
C CYS A 517 7.73 7.69 4.69
N PRO A 518 7.88 8.99 4.96
CA PRO A 518 9.15 9.56 5.38
C PRO A 518 9.55 9.03 6.76
N VAL A 519 10.85 8.91 6.98
CA VAL A 519 11.40 8.57 8.29
C VAL A 519 11.03 9.65 9.29
N ASP A 520 10.37 9.28 10.39
CA ASP A 520 10.19 10.18 11.51
C ASP A 520 11.56 10.43 12.18
N SER A 521 12.08 11.66 12.02
CA SER A 521 13.37 12.06 12.56
C SER A 521 13.46 11.95 14.10
N ARG A 522 12.33 11.91 14.80
CA ARG A 522 12.27 11.77 16.27
C ARG A 522 12.30 10.31 16.71
N ARG A 523 11.72 9.41 15.91
CA ARG A 523 11.57 7.99 16.26
C ARG A 523 12.49 7.09 15.43
N GLY A 524 13.06 7.59 14.36
CA GLY A 524 13.96 6.84 13.48
C GLY A 524 13.27 5.73 12.65
N ILE A 525 11.93 5.64 12.71
CA ILE A 525 11.13 4.64 12.02
C ILE A 525 10.21 5.29 10.98
N SER A 526 9.97 4.54 9.92
CA SER A 526 9.08 4.90 8.83
C SER A 526 8.32 3.64 8.45
N ASN A 527 7.01 3.60 8.70
CA ASN A 527 6.22 2.40 8.50
C ASN A 527 5.07 2.70 7.54
N ALA A 528 5.08 2.08 6.37
CA ALA A 528 3.88 1.92 5.56
C ALA A 528 3.08 0.75 6.15
N ILE A 529 2.03 1.07 6.91
CA ILE A 529 1.34 0.08 7.75
C ILE A 529 0.25 -0.68 6.98
N ASP A 530 -0.45 0.00 6.10
CA ASP A 530 -1.52 -0.60 5.31
C ASP A 530 -1.60 0.03 3.92
N ILE A 531 -2.23 -0.70 3.00
CA ILE A 531 -2.36 -0.31 1.59
C ILE A 531 -3.65 -0.90 1.02
N VAL A 532 -4.40 -0.09 0.27
CA VAL A 532 -5.65 -0.50 -0.34
C VAL A 532 -5.72 -0.08 -1.80
N ALA A 533 -6.27 -0.96 -2.65
CA ALA A 533 -6.71 -0.59 -3.99
C ALA A 533 -8.04 0.16 -3.90
N VAL A 534 -8.17 1.23 -4.68
CA VAL A 534 -9.40 2.02 -4.80
C VAL A 534 -10.13 1.55 -6.06
N PRO A 535 -11.31 0.90 -5.93
CA PRO A 535 -12.05 0.32 -7.04
C PRO A 535 -12.77 1.35 -7.92
#